data_ce41de070925ddab10647f3ee9399a0f
#
_entry.id   ce41de070925ddab10647f3ee9399a0f
#
_cell.length_a   1.000
_cell.length_b   1.000
_cell.length_c   1.000
_cell.angle_alpha   90.00
_cell.angle_beta   90.00
_cell.angle_gamma   90.00
#
_symmetry.space_group_name_H-M   'P 1'
#
loop_
_entity.id
_entity.type
_entity.pdbx_description
1 polymer ?
#
loop_
_entity_poly.entity_id
_entity_poly.type
_entity_poly.pdbx_seq_one_letter_code
_entity_poly.pdbx_strand_id
1 'polypeptide(L)'
;ILMQDNEIQAGCRISKDVPPYVIMNGNPAEYHGINAVVLQHKHQVTERILRHIVNAYRLVYQGNFSIQDALQKIEDQVPMSDEIHNIINFIRDSKGIVK
;
A
#
# COMPACT_ATOMS: atom_id res chain seq x y z
N ILE A 1 13.45 -5.80 3.52
CA ILE A 1 12.28 -4.97 3.83
C ILE A 1 12.49 -3.60 3.23
N LEU A 2 11.64 -3.21 2.32
CA LEU A 2 11.68 -1.88 1.71
C LEU A 2 10.53 -1.03 2.22
N MET A 3 10.82 0.24 2.48
CA MET A 3 9.84 1.19 2.97
C MET A 3 9.88 2.43 2.09
N GLN A 4 8.71 2.85 1.60
CA GLN A 4 8.55 4.04 0.77
C GLN A 4 7.45 4.90 1.38
N ASP A 5 7.83 6.03 1.96
CA ASP A 5 6.90 7.00 2.53
C ASP A 5 5.94 6.37 3.55
N ASN A 6 6.45 5.41 4.31
CA ASN A 6 5.70 4.69 5.32
C ASN A 6 5.80 5.37 6.68
N GLU A 7 4.82 5.08 7.54
CA GLU A 7 4.88 5.40 8.95
C GLU A 7 4.90 4.09 9.73
N ILE A 8 5.94 3.90 10.54
CA ILE A 8 6.11 2.69 11.34
C ILE A 8 6.01 3.11 12.81
N GLN A 9 4.98 2.63 13.50
CA GLN A 9 4.76 2.96 14.90
C GLN A 9 5.82 2.31 15.79
N ALA A 10 6.09 2.95 16.93
CA ALA A 10 7.07 2.44 17.89
C ALA A 10 6.69 1.05 18.40
N GLY A 11 7.67 0.18 18.56
CA GLY A 11 7.46 -1.19 19.01
C GLY A 11 6.96 -2.16 17.94
N CYS A 12 6.81 -1.69 16.71
CA CYS A 12 6.34 -2.49 15.60
C CYS A 12 7.41 -3.47 15.15
N ARG A 13 7.04 -4.73 14.94
CA ARG A 13 7.93 -5.76 14.43
C ARG A 13 7.61 -6.08 12.97
N ILE A 14 8.59 -5.87 12.09
CA ILE A 14 8.43 -6.06 10.66
C ILE A 14 9.29 -7.24 10.19
N SER A 15 8.66 -8.24 9.58
CA SER A 15 9.32 -9.42 9.05
C SER A 15 9.13 -9.63 7.55
N LYS A 16 8.29 -8.80 6.91
CA LYS A 16 8.00 -8.87 5.48
C LYS A 16 8.11 -7.47 4.87
N ASP A 17 8.04 -7.39 3.56
CA ASP A 17 8.12 -6.11 2.87
C ASP A 17 6.90 -5.24 3.18
N VAL A 18 7.13 -3.95 3.31
CA VAL A 18 6.09 -2.96 3.58
C VAL A 18 5.78 -2.22 2.27
N PRO A 19 4.56 -2.33 1.75
CA PRO A 19 4.20 -1.63 0.51
C PRO A 19 4.26 -0.12 0.67
N PRO A 20 4.38 0.65 -0.43
CA PRO A 20 4.48 2.11 -0.35
C PRO A 20 3.26 2.75 0.31
N TYR A 21 3.48 3.85 1.01
CA TYR A 21 2.47 4.77 1.52
C TYR A 21 1.57 4.22 2.63
N VAL A 22 1.93 3.11 3.27
CA VAL A 22 1.09 2.51 4.32
C VAL A 22 1.63 2.82 5.71
N ILE A 23 0.73 2.78 6.68
CA ILE A 23 1.04 2.89 8.10
C ILE A 23 1.04 1.50 8.69
N MET A 24 2.11 1.16 9.41
CA MET A 24 2.26 -0.12 10.10
C MET A 24 2.20 0.07 11.60
N ASN A 25 1.53 -0.84 12.29
CA ASN A 25 1.46 -0.84 13.76
C ASN A 25 1.34 -2.27 14.26
N GLY A 26 1.73 -2.47 15.51
CA GLY A 26 1.56 -3.77 16.14
C GLY A 26 2.81 -4.63 16.14
N ASN A 27 2.74 -5.71 16.91
CA ASN A 27 3.80 -6.70 17.04
C ASN A 27 3.18 -8.10 17.07
N PRO A 28 3.15 -8.82 15.92
CA PRO A 28 3.73 -8.46 14.62
C PRO A 28 3.03 -7.28 13.94
N ALA A 29 3.72 -6.66 13.00
CA ALA A 29 3.21 -5.49 12.28
C ALA A 29 1.99 -5.83 11.44
N GLU A 30 1.02 -4.92 11.42
CA GLU A 30 -0.19 -5.03 10.64
C GLU A 30 -0.47 -3.72 9.90
N TYR A 31 -1.20 -3.83 8.81
CA TYR A 31 -1.63 -2.66 8.03
C TYR A 31 -2.68 -1.84 8.79
N HIS A 32 -2.44 -0.54 8.91
CA HIS A 32 -3.33 0.40 9.60
C HIS A 32 -3.77 1.57 8.73
N GLY A 33 -3.78 1.41 7.43
CA GLY A 33 -4.24 2.44 6.52
C GLY A 33 -3.10 3.07 5.72
N ILE A 34 -3.43 4.08 4.92
CA ILE A 34 -2.44 4.76 4.09
C ILE A 34 -1.93 6.02 4.78
N ASN A 35 -0.69 6.40 4.46
CA ASN A 35 -0.07 7.60 4.98
C ASN A 35 -0.51 8.81 4.16
N ALA A 36 -1.74 9.28 4.39
CA ALA A 36 -2.36 10.35 3.62
C ALA A 36 -1.59 11.67 3.75
N VAL A 37 -0.99 11.93 4.91
CA VAL A 37 -0.23 13.17 5.15
C VAL A 37 0.94 13.26 4.18
N VAL A 38 1.73 12.20 4.04
CA VAL A 38 2.86 12.18 3.11
C VAL A 38 2.39 12.30 1.67
N LEU A 39 1.34 11.59 1.30
CA LEU A 39 0.81 11.65 -0.06
C LEU A 39 0.34 13.05 -0.43
N GLN A 40 -0.35 13.73 0.48
CA GLN A 40 -0.87 15.07 0.21
C GLN A 40 0.23 16.15 0.24
N HIS A 41 1.17 16.05 1.18
CA HIS A 41 2.18 17.11 1.37
C HIS A 41 3.45 16.88 0.56
N LYS A 42 3.97 15.67 0.53
CA LYS A 42 5.21 15.38 -0.19
C LYS A 42 4.97 15.12 -1.67
N HIS A 43 3.97 14.32 -2.00
CA HIS A 43 3.67 13.96 -3.38
C HIS A 43 2.61 14.84 -4.03
N GLN A 44 1.96 15.68 -3.24
CA GLN A 44 0.94 16.63 -3.71
C GLN A 44 -0.15 15.96 -4.55
N VAL A 45 -0.55 14.75 -4.15
CA VAL A 45 -1.61 14.03 -4.85
C VAL A 45 -2.97 14.69 -4.59
N THR A 46 -3.83 14.64 -5.60
CA THR A 46 -5.21 15.11 -5.46
C THR A 46 -6.02 14.13 -4.61
N GLU A 47 -7.17 14.59 -4.12
CA GLU A 47 -8.10 13.71 -3.41
C GLU A 47 -8.55 12.54 -4.27
N ARG A 48 -8.68 12.74 -5.58
CA ARG A 48 -9.04 11.68 -6.51
C ARG A 48 -7.99 10.58 -6.51
N ILE A 49 -6.71 10.93 -6.62
CA ILE A 49 -5.61 9.97 -6.61
C ILE A 49 -5.53 9.29 -5.24
N LEU A 50 -5.73 10.04 -4.16
CA LEU A 50 -5.75 9.47 -2.82
C LEU A 50 -6.82 8.38 -2.70
N ARG A 51 -8.03 8.62 -3.22
CA ARG A 51 -9.08 7.62 -3.23
C ARG A 51 -8.71 6.39 -4.06
N HIS A 52 -8.01 6.59 -5.18
CA HIS A 52 -7.54 5.46 -5.99
C HIS A 52 -6.56 4.60 -5.20
N ILE A 53 -5.66 5.22 -4.42
CA ILE A 53 -4.72 4.48 -3.58
C ILE A 53 -5.47 3.72 -2.48
N VAL A 54 -6.44 4.35 -1.83
CA VAL A 54 -7.28 3.69 -0.82
C VAL A 54 -7.98 2.46 -1.44
N ASN A 55 -8.56 2.62 -2.62
CA ASN A 55 -9.25 1.52 -3.30
C ASN A 55 -8.30 0.40 -3.70
N ALA A 56 -7.10 0.73 -4.15
CA ALA A 56 -6.09 -0.27 -4.47
C ALA A 56 -5.73 -1.11 -3.23
N TYR A 57 -5.45 -0.46 -2.12
CA TYR A 57 -5.11 -1.19 -0.89
C TYR A 57 -6.31 -1.92 -0.27
N ARG A 58 -7.53 -1.45 -0.51
CA ARG A 58 -8.72 -2.20 -0.12
C ARG A 58 -8.77 -3.54 -0.84
N LEU A 59 -8.44 -3.58 -2.12
CA LEU A 59 -8.37 -4.84 -2.88
C LEU A 59 -7.27 -5.76 -2.36
N VAL A 60 -6.14 -5.20 -1.94
CA VAL A 60 -5.03 -6.00 -1.40
C VAL A 60 -5.34 -6.56 -0.02
N TYR A 61 -5.90 -5.74 0.88
CA TYR A 61 -6.00 -6.08 2.30
C TYR A 61 -7.40 -6.52 2.74
N GLN A 62 -8.45 -6.05 2.10
CA GLN A 62 -9.82 -6.29 2.55
C GLN A 62 -10.60 -7.22 1.61
N GLY A 63 -10.13 -7.45 0.41
CA GLY A 63 -10.68 -8.47 -0.48
C GLY A 63 -10.07 -9.82 -0.15
N ASN A 64 -10.82 -10.89 -0.29
CA ASN A 64 -10.30 -12.24 -0.08
C ASN A 64 -9.64 -12.76 -1.36
N PHE A 65 -8.75 -11.97 -1.94
CA PHE A 65 -8.07 -12.31 -3.18
C PHE A 65 -6.64 -12.73 -2.89
N SER A 66 -6.08 -13.58 -3.75
CA SER A 66 -4.64 -13.78 -3.79
C SER A 66 -3.97 -12.46 -4.22
N ILE A 67 -2.67 -12.34 -3.96
CA ILE A 67 -1.93 -11.13 -4.37
C ILE A 67 -2.03 -10.94 -5.88
N GLN A 68 -1.90 -12.00 -6.67
CA GLN A 68 -1.99 -11.90 -8.13
C GLN A 68 -3.37 -11.42 -8.57
N ASP A 69 -4.43 -11.97 -7.98
CA ASP A 69 -5.79 -11.55 -8.30
C ASP A 69 -6.05 -10.11 -7.87
N ALA A 70 -5.54 -9.71 -6.70
CA ALA A 70 -5.67 -8.33 -6.23
C ALA A 70 -5.00 -7.36 -7.19
N LEU A 71 -3.78 -7.66 -7.65
CA LEU A 71 -3.08 -6.81 -8.62
C LEU A 71 -3.84 -6.71 -9.93
N GLN A 72 -4.40 -7.82 -10.42
CA GLN A 72 -5.21 -7.80 -11.64
C GLN A 72 -6.45 -6.93 -11.47
N LYS A 73 -7.12 -7.02 -10.32
CA LYS A 73 -8.29 -6.18 -10.04
C LYS A 73 -7.93 -4.70 -9.95
N ILE A 74 -6.77 -4.38 -9.40
CA ILE A 74 -6.30 -2.98 -9.39
C ILE A 74 -6.14 -2.47 -10.81
N GLU A 75 -5.49 -3.25 -11.68
CA GLU A 75 -5.31 -2.86 -13.08
C GLU A 75 -6.64 -2.69 -13.81
N ASP A 76 -7.65 -3.52 -13.50
CA ASP A 76 -8.95 -3.49 -14.16
C ASP A 76 -9.87 -2.38 -13.63
N GLN A 77 -9.79 -2.06 -12.36
CA GLN A 77 -10.80 -1.23 -11.67
C GLN A 77 -10.30 0.13 -11.20
N VAL A 78 -9.00 0.27 -10.99
CA VAL A 78 -8.43 1.52 -10.46
C VAL A 78 -7.72 2.26 -11.58
N PRO A 79 -8.06 3.53 -11.82
CA PRO A 79 -7.35 4.32 -12.84
C PRO A 79 -5.86 4.41 -12.53
N MET A 80 -5.05 4.27 -13.59
CA MET A 80 -3.60 4.25 -13.44
C MET A 80 -3.06 5.65 -13.13
N SER A 81 -2.05 5.70 -12.26
CA SER A 81 -1.27 6.88 -11.94
C SER A 81 0.14 6.43 -11.57
N ASP A 82 1.06 7.38 -11.39
CA ASP A 82 2.43 7.03 -10.98
C ASP A 82 2.41 6.28 -9.65
N GLU A 83 1.58 6.73 -8.70
CA GLU A 83 1.47 6.10 -7.38
C GLU A 83 0.90 4.69 -7.48
N ILE A 84 -0.14 4.49 -8.27
CA ILE A 84 -0.73 3.16 -8.46
C ILE A 84 0.27 2.24 -9.15
N HIS A 85 0.98 2.73 -10.16
CA HIS A 85 2.01 1.96 -10.85
C HIS A 85 3.12 1.53 -9.89
N ASN A 86 3.56 2.44 -9.01
CA ASN A 86 4.56 2.16 -8.00
C ASN A 86 4.09 1.06 -7.03
N ILE A 87 2.84 1.13 -6.58
CA ILE A 87 2.25 0.12 -5.70
C ILE A 87 2.24 -1.25 -6.38
N ILE A 88 1.76 -1.31 -7.61
CA ILE A 88 1.67 -2.57 -8.36
C ILE A 88 3.06 -3.17 -8.54
N ASN A 89 4.02 -2.38 -8.97
CA ASN A 89 5.38 -2.87 -9.22
C ASN A 89 6.05 -3.35 -7.94
N PHE A 90 5.89 -2.61 -6.84
CA PHE A 90 6.47 -3.01 -5.57
C PHE A 90 5.91 -4.37 -5.11
N ILE A 91 4.59 -4.53 -5.14
CA ILE A 91 3.95 -5.76 -4.67
C ILE A 91 4.29 -6.93 -5.60
N ARG A 92 4.32 -6.68 -6.92
CA ARG A 92 4.67 -7.72 -7.90
C ARG A 92 6.07 -8.26 -7.67
N ASP A 93 7.02 -7.39 -7.35
CA ASP A 93 8.42 -7.76 -7.18
C ASP A 93 8.73 -8.28 -5.78
N SER A 94 7.82 -8.12 -4.84
CA SER A 94 8.00 -8.56 -3.46
C SER A 94 7.79 -10.07 -3.32
N LYS A 95 8.57 -10.69 -2.44
CA LYS A 95 8.38 -12.09 -2.07
C LYS A 95 7.29 -12.28 -1.02
N GLY A 96 6.82 -11.21 -0.43
CA GLY A 96 5.75 -11.22 0.55
C GLY A 96 5.63 -9.88 1.23
N ILE A 97 4.41 -9.39 1.39
CA ILE A 97 4.13 -8.12 2.06
C ILE A 97 3.47 -8.37 3.41
N VAL A 98 3.61 -7.39 4.31
CA VAL A 98 2.93 -7.41 5.61
C VAL A 98 1.43 -7.31 5.36
N LYS A 99 0.68 -8.20 5.96
CA LYS A 99 -0.78 -8.19 5.98
C LYS A 99 -1.25 -8.03 7.41
#